data_938e0940db685182534e1c551f6f430e
#
_entry.id   938e0940db685182534e1c551f6f430e
#
_cell.length_a   1.000
_cell.length_b   1.000
_cell.length_c   1.000
_cell.angle_alpha   90.00
_cell.angle_beta   90.00
_cell.angle_gamma   90.00
#
_symmetry.space_group_name_H-M   'P 1'
#
loop_
_entity.id
_entity.type
_entity.pdbx_description
1 polymer ?
#
loop_
_entity_poly.entity_id
_entity_poly.type
_entity_poly.pdbx_seq_one_letter_code
_entity_poly.pdbx_strand_id
1 'polypeptide(L)'
;MEKQQLQLEHQYRASNLNDSKNVPLIIMLHGYGSDENDLFSFASELPSKYAIISLRAPYGLNPHGNAWYAIHFDNVDGKWSDDNQAINSRDRVVSVINEIIEKYPVD
;
A
#
# COMPACT_ATOMS: atom_id res chain seq x y z
N MET A 1 0.03 3.33 -18.97
CA MET A 1 1.27 2.64 -18.51
C MET A 1 0.90 1.36 -17.80
N GLU A 2 1.64 0.32 -18.04
CA GLU A 2 1.39 -0.96 -17.41
C GLU A 2 1.91 -0.99 -15.98
N LYS A 3 1.36 -1.93 -15.19
CA LYS A 3 1.78 -2.13 -13.81
C LYS A 3 3.24 -2.57 -13.77
N GLN A 4 4.04 -1.91 -12.95
CA GLN A 4 5.44 -2.25 -12.73
C GLN A 4 5.59 -3.15 -11.52
N GLN A 5 6.70 -3.85 -11.41
CA GLN A 5 6.99 -4.68 -10.25
C GLN A 5 7.64 -3.85 -9.15
N LEU A 6 7.09 -3.94 -7.94
CA LEU A 6 7.60 -3.24 -6.76
C LEU A 6 7.95 -4.26 -5.68
N GLN A 7 8.62 -3.80 -4.62
CA GLN A 7 8.97 -4.68 -3.49
C GLN A 7 7.74 -5.23 -2.76
N LEU A 8 6.61 -4.52 -2.83
CA LEU A 8 5.35 -4.99 -2.27
C LEU A 8 4.35 -5.25 -3.38
N GLU A 9 3.52 -6.27 -3.21
CA GLU A 9 2.39 -6.49 -4.11
C GLU A 9 1.47 -5.29 -4.06
N HIS A 10 0.88 -4.94 -5.20
CA HIS A 10 0.06 -3.73 -5.28
C HIS A 10 -0.93 -3.80 -6.43
N GLN A 11 -1.91 -2.90 -6.38
CA GLN A 11 -2.79 -2.59 -7.49
C GLN A 11 -2.49 -1.19 -8.00
N TYR A 12 -2.66 -0.98 -9.29
CA TYR A 12 -2.33 0.28 -9.94
C TYR A 12 -3.46 0.71 -10.86
N ARG A 13 -3.85 1.99 -10.76
CA ARG A 13 -4.72 2.65 -11.73
C ARG A 13 -3.99 3.85 -12.30
N ALA A 14 -3.83 3.87 -13.62
CA ALA A 14 -3.20 5.00 -14.31
C ALA A 14 -4.10 6.24 -14.25
N SER A 15 -3.47 7.41 -14.26
CA SER A 15 -4.17 8.67 -14.46
C SER A 15 -4.67 8.78 -15.91
N ASN A 16 -5.74 9.57 -16.12
CA ASN A 16 -6.19 9.90 -17.47
C ASN A 16 -5.49 11.12 -18.04
N LEU A 17 -4.54 11.72 -17.32
CA LEU A 17 -3.79 12.86 -17.82
C LEU A 17 -2.80 12.42 -18.90
N ASN A 18 -2.65 13.25 -19.93
CA ASN A 18 -1.72 12.99 -21.03
C ASN A 18 -0.28 13.37 -20.67
N ASP A 19 -0.08 14.21 -19.66
CA ASP A 19 1.25 14.58 -19.20
C ASP A 19 1.82 13.43 -18.39
N SER A 20 2.90 12.83 -18.88
CA SER A 20 3.47 11.64 -18.29
C SER A 20 4.49 11.90 -17.17
N LYS A 21 4.73 13.17 -16.80
CA LYS A 21 5.81 13.49 -15.86
C LYS A 21 5.37 13.97 -14.49
N ASN A 22 4.21 14.60 -14.38
CA ASN A 22 3.78 15.23 -13.12
C ASN A 22 2.36 14.83 -12.77
N VAL A 23 2.10 13.54 -12.86
CA VAL A 23 0.78 13.00 -12.53
C VAL A 23 0.65 12.92 -11.01
N PRO A 24 -0.41 13.49 -10.42
CA PRO A 24 -0.61 13.37 -8.98
C PRO A 24 -0.94 11.92 -8.59
N LEU A 25 -0.39 11.49 -7.45
CA LEU A 25 -0.46 10.11 -6.99
C LEU A 25 -1.17 10.02 -5.65
N ILE A 26 -2.07 9.02 -5.54
CA ILE A 26 -2.66 8.62 -4.26
C ILE A 26 -2.12 7.23 -3.93
N ILE A 27 -1.57 7.09 -2.73
CA ILE A 27 -1.12 5.79 -2.21
C ILE A 27 -2.10 5.34 -1.15
N MET A 28 -2.63 4.12 -1.32
CA MET A 28 -3.58 3.52 -0.39
C MET A 28 -2.88 2.48 0.48
N LEU A 29 -3.08 2.58 1.79
CA LEU A 29 -2.57 1.62 2.77
C LEU A 29 -3.75 1.02 3.52
N HIS A 30 -3.99 -0.27 3.35
CA HIS A 30 -5.14 -0.94 3.95
C HIS A 30 -4.97 -1.15 5.45
N GLY A 31 -6.06 -1.51 6.12
CA GLY A 31 -6.04 -1.81 7.54
C GLY A 31 -5.59 -3.23 7.85
N TYR A 32 -5.46 -3.51 9.15
CA TYR A 32 -5.06 -4.82 9.66
C TYR A 32 -6.03 -5.91 9.19
N GLY A 33 -5.48 -6.99 8.66
CA GLY A 33 -6.27 -8.12 8.19
C GLY A 33 -6.85 -7.97 6.79
N SER A 34 -6.56 -6.87 6.12
CA SER A 34 -7.07 -6.60 4.78
C SER A 34 -5.99 -6.84 3.72
N ASP A 35 -6.15 -6.25 2.55
CA ASP A 35 -5.21 -6.41 1.45
C ASP A 35 -5.28 -5.22 0.48
N GLU A 36 -4.49 -5.30 -0.59
CA GLU A 36 -4.40 -4.24 -1.59
C GLU A 36 -5.68 -4.04 -2.40
N ASN A 37 -6.59 -5.00 -2.39
CA ASN A 37 -7.82 -4.92 -3.17
C ASN A 37 -8.94 -4.20 -2.44
N ASP A 38 -8.91 -4.17 -1.12
CA ASP A 38 -10.00 -3.63 -0.30
C ASP A 38 -10.24 -2.14 -0.57
N LEU A 39 -9.23 -1.31 -0.30
CA LEU A 39 -9.36 0.12 -0.58
C LEU A 39 -9.39 0.42 -2.07
N PHE A 40 -8.74 -0.41 -2.87
CA PHE A 40 -8.70 -0.20 -4.31
C PHE A 40 -10.09 -0.27 -4.95
N SER A 41 -11.04 -0.94 -4.30
CA SER A 41 -12.42 -0.97 -4.77
C SER A 41 -13.06 0.41 -4.82
N PHE A 42 -12.54 1.37 -4.08
CA PHE A 42 -13.00 2.76 -4.10
C PHE A 42 -12.35 3.62 -5.18
N ALA A 43 -11.39 3.06 -5.93
CA ALA A 43 -10.64 3.84 -6.92
C ALA A 43 -11.55 4.48 -7.97
N SER A 44 -12.63 3.79 -8.36
CA SER A 44 -13.58 4.30 -9.35
C SER A 44 -14.33 5.54 -8.89
N GLU A 45 -14.37 5.81 -7.59
CA GLU A 45 -15.03 6.99 -7.02
C GLU A 45 -14.08 8.18 -6.85
N LEU A 46 -12.79 7.98 -7.09
CA LEU A 46 -11.79 9.04 -7.00
C LEU A 46 -11.57 9.66 -8.38
N PRO A 47 -11.22 10.97 -8.41
CA PRO A 47 -11.01 11.65 -9.71
C PRO A 47 -10.01 10.90 -10.58
N SER A 48 -10.32 10.81 -11.86
CA SER A 48 -9.52 10.04 -12.81
C SER A 48 -8.16 10.67 -13.12
N LYS A 49 -7.94 11.91 -12.73
CA LYS A 49 -6.64 12.56 -12.88
C LYS A 49 -5.56 12.00 -11.97
N TYR A 50 -5.94 11.31 -10.90
CA TYR A 50 -4.97 10.74 -9.98
C TYR A 50 -4.55 9.35 -10.44
N ALA A 51 -3.24 9.09 -10.43
CA ALA A 51 -2.74 7.73 -10.43
C ALA A 51 -2.96 7.16 -9.02
N ILE A 52 -3.33 5.90 -8.92
CA ILE A 52 -3.61 5.28 -7.62
C ILE A 52 -2.79 4.00 -7.51
N ILE A 53 -2.08 3.86 -6.40
CA ILE A 53 -1.36 2.64 -6.07
C ILE A 53 -1.81 2.21 -4.69
N SER A 54 -2.33 0.97 -4.60
CA SER A 54 -2.74 0.35 -3.35
C SER A 54 -1.75 -0.75 -3.01
N LEU A 55 -1.10 -0.65 -1.87
CA LEU A 55 -0.03 -1.55 -1.46
C LEU A 55 -0.55 -2.65 -0.54
N ARG A 56 0.00 -3.87 -0.71
CA ARG A 56 -0.23 -4.96 0.23
C ARG A 56 0.80 -4.89 1.34
N ALA A 57 0.34 -4.96 2.60
CA ALA A 57 1.22 -5.04 3.75
C ALA A 57 2.07 -6.32 3.70
N PRO A 58 3.32 -6.30 4.23
CA PRO A 58 4.27 -7.39 4.03
C PRO A 58 4.05 -8.62 4.89
N TYR A 59 3.29 -8.55 5.97
CA TYR A 59 3.12 -9.67 6.89
C TYR A 59 1.79 -10.37 6.67
N GLY A 60 1.83 -11.62 6.23
CA GLY A 60 0.64 -12.43 6.05
C GLY A 60 0.03 -12.87 7.37
N LEU A 61 -1.29 -12.97 7.41
CA LEU A 61 -2.04 -13.44 8.57
C LEU A 61 -2.70 -14.78 8.27
N ASN A 62 -2.89 -15.58 9.29
CA ASN A 62 -3.57 -16.87 9.19
C ASN A 62 -5.00 -16.70 9.70
N PRO A 63 -6.05 -17.08 8.93
CA PRO A 63 -6.00 -17.85 7.68
C PRO A 63 -5.81 -17.01 6.42
N HIS A 64 -6.03 -15.70 6.47
CA HIS A 64 -5.86 -14.83 5.30
C HIS A 64 -5.74 -13.38 5.75
N GLY A 65 -5.41 -12.51 4.79
CA GLY A 65 -5.21 -11.10 5.04
C GLY A 65 -3.77 -10.76 5.31
N ASN A 66 -3.49 -9.47 5.42
CA ASN A 66 -2.12 -8.96 5.59
C ASN A 66 -2.10 -7.86 6.64
N ALA A 67 -0.93 -7.62 7.20
CA ALA A 67 -0.76 -6.62 8.24
C ALA A 67 0.57 -5.89 8.08
N TRP A 68 0.60 -4.63 8.50
CA TRP A 68 1.82 -3.85 8.57
C TRP A 68 2.65 -4.22 9.80
N TYR A 69 1.97 -4.72 10.84
CA TYR A 69 2.60 -5.25 12.05
C TYR A 69 1.63 -6.17 12.77
N ALA A 70 2.17 -7.11 13.54
CA ALA A 70 1.35 -8.04 14.31
C ALA A 70 0.73 -7.33 15.51
N ILE A 71 -0.48 -7.73 15.85
CA ILE A 71 -1.17 -7.31 17.05
C ILE A 71 -1.37 -8.56 17.90
N HIS A 72 -0.90 -8.51 19.15
CA HIS A 72 -0.97 -9.63 20.07
C HIS A 72 -1.97 -9.34 21.17
N PHE A 73 -2.70 -10.37 21.58
CA PHE A 73 -3.65 -10.29 22.68
C PHE A 73 -3.15 -11.16 23.82
N ASP A 74 -3.05 -10.60 25.02
CA ASP A 74 -2.50 -11.25 26.18
C ASP A 74 -3.50 -11.14 27.33
N ASN A 75 -3.72 -12.25 28.07
CA ASN A 75 -4.66 -12.29 29.20
C ASN A 75 -4.21 -11.41 30.37
N VAL A 76 -2.91 -11.12 30.47
CA VAL A 76 -2.36 -10.32 31.56
C VAL A 76 -2.25 -8.84 31.16
N ASP A 77 -1.62 -8.58 30.01
CA ASP A 77 -1.31 -7.22 29.57
C ASP A 77 -2.30 -6.67 28.55
N GLY A 78 -3.26 -7.49 28.09
CA GLY A 78 -4.22 -7.08 27.09
C GLY A 78 -3.64 -7.16 25.68
N LYS A 79 -3.75 -6.06 24.95
CA LYS A 79 -3.35 -6.00 23.55
C LYS A 79 -2.04 -5.22 23.40
N TRP A 80 -1.12 -5.73 22.58
CA TRP A 80 0.09 -4.99 22.22
C TRP A 80 0.48 -5.27 20.77
N SER A 81 1.24 -4.35 20.18
CA SER A 81 1.64 -4.44 18.78
C SER A 81 3.15 -4.71 18.69
N ASP A 82 3.55 -5.31 17.56
CA ASP A 82 4.96 -5.56 17.24
C ASP A 82 5.60 -4.31 16.65
N ASP A 83 6.31 -3.55 17.47
CA ASP A 83 6.90 -2.29 17.05
C ASP A 83 8.02 -2.49 16.01
N ASN A 84 8.75 -3.59 16.08
CA ASN A 84 9.80 -3.88 15.11
C ASN A 84 9.21 -4.12 13.72
N GLN A 85 8.09 -4.83 13.65
CA GLN A 85 7.40 -5.02 12.38
C GLN A 85 6.83 -3.71 11.86
N ALA A 86 6.30 -2.87 12.73
CA ALA A 86 5.79 -1.56 12.32
C ALA A 86 6.89 -0.70 11.73
N ILE A 87 8.07 -0.68 12.35
CA ILE A 87 9.23 0.07 11.85
C ILE A 87 9.69 -0.50 10.52
N ASN A 88 9.78 -1.81 10.39
CA ASN A 88 10.19 -2.46 9.15
C ASN A 88 9.21 -2.14 8.02
N SER A 89 7.91 -2.19 8.28
CA SER A 89 6.90 -1.84 7.29
C SER A 89 7.00 -0.38 6.87
N ARG A 90 7.20 0.52 7.82
CA ARG A 90 7.39 1.94 7.51
C ARG A 90 8.58 2.13 6.56
N ASP A 91 9.70 1.48 6.85
CA ASP A 91 10.89 1.60 6.03
C ASP A 91 10.68 1.01 4.64
N ARG A 92 9.94 -0.09 4.54
CA ARG A 92 9.61 -0.69 3.26
C ARG A 92 8.67 0.19 2.44
N VAL A 93 7.70 0.84 3.07
CA VAL A 93 6.81 1.78 2.38
C VAL A 93 7.61 2.95 1.82
N VAL A 94 8.54 3.51 2.59
CA VAL A 94 9.41 4.59 2.10
C VAL A 94 10.22 4.11 0.89
N SER A 95 10.79 2.92 0.97
CA SER A 95 11.56 2.34 -0.13
C SER A 95 10.70 2.13 -1.37
N VAL A 96 9.47 1.64 -1.19
CA VAL A 96 8.53 1.43 -2.29
C VAL A 96 8.11 2.76 -2.92
N ILE A 97 7.91 3.81 -2.11
CA ILE A 97 7.60 5.14 -2.65
C ILE A 97 8.71 5.61 -3.58
N ASN A 98 9.96 5.40 -3.20
CA ASN A 98 11.10 5.74 -4.07
C ASN A 98 11.09 4.92 -5.36
N GLU A 99 10.73 3.64 -5.29
CA GLU A 99 10.57 2.82 -6.49
C GLU A 99 9.45 3.35 -7.40
N ILE A 100 8.34 3.77 -6.79
CA ILE A 100 7.20 4.30 -7.54
C ILE A 100 7.62 5.54 -8.32
N ILE A 101 8.33 6.45 -7.67
CA ILE A 101 8.81 7.67 -8.31
C ILE A 101 9.70 7.36 -9.51
N GLU A 102 10.51 6.31 -9.42
CA GLU A 102 11.39 5.91 -10.51
C GLU A 102 10.67 5.17 -11.64
N LYS A 103 9.67 4.35 -11.32
CA LYS A 103 9.09 3.39 -12.27
C LYS A 103 7.76 3.85 -12.87
N TYR A 104 7.07 4.77 -12.21
CA TYR A 104 5.78 5.28 -12.68
C TYR A 104 5.87 6.77 -12.99
N PRO A 105 5.05 7.26 -13.96
CA PRO A 105 5.07 8.68 -14.33
C PRO A 105 4.26 9.52 -13.33
N VAL A 106 4.75 9.62 -12.10
CA VAL A 106 4.06 10.30 -11.01
C VAL A 106 4.94 11.38 -10.41
N ASP A 107 4.26 12.30 -9.72
CA ASP A 107 4.93 13.41 -9.05
C ASP A 107 5.12 13.11 -7.57
#